data_8efe915517f42503eac8fd57ad782583
#
_entry.id   8efe915517f42503eac8fd57ad782583
#
_cell.length_a   1.000
_cell.length_b   1.000
_cell.length_c   1.000
_cell.angle_alpha   90.00
_cell.angle_beta   90.00
_cell.angle_gamma   90.00
#
_symmetry.space_group_name_H-M   'P 1'
#
loop_
_entity.id
_entity.type
_entity.pdbx_description
1 polymer ?
#
loop_
_entity_poly.entity_id
_entity_poly.type
_entity_poly.pdbx_seq_one_letter_code
_entity_poly.pdbx_strand_id
1 'polypeptide(L)'
;GNGKEDGVHVCYAMGVAWKDQYASFWGLGSSIKQGLDFIYESRARFVGHTFYAHNGGSYDAMFLFKEGLLEDDRFDIPEPPVDQDGKYIHFKVVVGGDTVITFRDSLRLLPQGLEKLCKEFDVEHKKLTETVCHDDITVENWDTFPQLHEYLENDCKGLFECLVCSSKEVFNSASEDEFKGSEAYVRQLFECAFGRPFIKVRPKFLEGLELDGYCEELKMAFEYDGEQHFKFPNWFHKSQEAFEKLQADDAKKTLLCEQHGIKLYRVPYWVKFKALPEFVSDAVGISVSAPFDPGRKLGINMTACYTGASLAKKTIFAKHYKPLKY
;
A
#
# COMPACT_ATOMS: atom_id res chain seq x y z
N GLY A 1 -14.81 -31.93 -30.27
CA GLY A 1 -14.69 -30.55 -29.79
C GLY A 1 -15.50 -30.37 -28.53
N ASN A 2 -14.85 -30.44 -27.35
CA ASN A 2 -15.53 -30.12 -26.09
C ASN A 2 -15.69 -28.59 -26.02
N GLY A 3 -16.86 -28.09 -26.40
CA GLY A 3 -17.24 -26.73 -26.19
C GLY A 3 -17.40 -26.49 -24.68
N LYS A 4 -16.41 -25.88 -24.05
CA LYS A 4 -16.61 -25.21 -22.77
C LYS A 4 -17.51 -24.02 -23.07
N GLU A 5 -18.75 -24.05 -22.57
CA GLU A 5 -19.61 -22.87 -22.56
C GLU A 5 -18.90 -21.77 -21.73
N ASP A 6 -18.60 -20.65 -22.36
CA ASP A 6 -18.02 -19.48 -21.69
C ASP A 6 -19.03 -18.92 -20.70
N GLY A 7 -18.82 -19.16 -19.40
CA GLY A 7 -19.68 -18.66 -18.33
C GLY A 7 -19.38 -17.17 -18.01
N VAL A 8 -20.39 -16.40 -17.70
CA VAL A 8 -20.22 -15.08 -17.09
C VAL A 8 -19.92 -15.27 -15.62
N HIS A 9 -18.78 -14.73 -15.17
CA HIS A 9 -18.44 -14.68 -13.77
C HIS A 9 -19.09 -13.46 -13.10
N VAL A 10 -19.67 -13.66 -11.94
CA VAL A 10 -20.27 -12.60 -11.10
C VAL A 10 -19.64 -12.68 -9.73
N CYS A 11 -19.12 -11.55 -9.24
CA CYS A 11 -18.55 -11.49 -7.90
C CYS A 11 -19.67 -11.54 -6.85
N TYR A 12 -19.52 -12.40 -5.84
CA TYR A 12 -20.48 -12.51 -4.74
C TYR A 12 -19.92 -12.10 -3.38
N ALA A 13 -18.59 -11.99 -3.27
CA ALA A 13 -17.95 -11.60 -2.04
C ALA A 13 -16.65 -10.81 -2.32
N MET A 14 -16.37 -9.84 -1.47
CA MET A 14 -15.11 -9.11 -1.41
C MET A 14 -14.66 -9.02 0.04
N GLY A 15 -13.38 -9.29 0.33
CA GLY A 15 -12.76 -9.13 1.64
C GLY A 15 -11.63 -8.13 1.60
N VAL A 16 -11.44 -7.39 2.69
CA VAL A 16 -10.34 -6.45 2.89
C VAL A 16 -9.75 -6.67 4.27
N ALA A 17 -8.45 -6.96 4.35
CA ALA A 17 -7.72 -7.10 5.61
C ALA A 17 -6.60 -6.05 5.72
N TRP A 18 -6.47 -5.43 6.89
CA TRP A 18 -5.42 -4.46 7.18
C TRP A 18 -5.05 -4.52 8.66
N LYS A 19 -3.76 -4.68 8.95
CA LYS A 19 -3.27 -4.92 10.30
C LYS A 19 -4.00 -6.12 10.92
N ASP A 20 -4.64 -5.94 12.05
CA ASP A 20 -5.46 -6.90 12.80
C ASP A 20 -6.96 -6.80 12.49
N GLN A 21 -7.34 -6.00 11.49
CA GLN A 21 -8.73 -5.74 11.12
C GLN A 21 -9.10 -6.44 9.81
N TYR A 22 -10.40 -6.69 9.67
CA TYR A 22 -10.99 -7.30 8.49
C TYR A 22 -12.40 -6.76 8.26
N ALA A 23 -12.76 -6.61 6.99
CA ALA A 23 -14.12 -6.32 6.55
C ALA A 23 -14.47 -7.18 5.34
N SER A 24 -15.70 -7.65 5.26
CA SER A 24 -16.21 -8.40 4.11
C SER A 24 -17.54 -7.86 3.63
N PHE A 25 -17.76 -7.99 2.33
CA PHE A 25 -18.92 -7.46 1.60
C PHE A 25 -19.50 -8.58 0.75
N TRP A 26 -20.82 -8.80 0.87
CA TRP A 26 -21.48 -9.98 0.32
C TRP A 26 -22.68 -9.56 -0.53
N GLY A 27 -22.84 -10.23 -1.67
CA GLY A 27 -23.95 -10.03 -2.58
C GLY A 27 -23.58 -10.20 -4.04
N LEU A 28 -24.38 -10.95 -4.78
CA LEU A 28 -24.17 -11.16 -6.22
C LEU A 28 -24.19 -9.84 -6.99
N GLY A 29 -23.05 -9.52 -7.64
CA GLY A 29 -22.88 -8.31 -8.44
C GLY A 29 -22.93 -7.00 -7.64
N SER A 30 -22.91 -7.06 -6.30
CA SER A 30 -22.94 -5.88 -5.44
C SER A 30 -21.79 -5.82 -4.44
N SER A 31 -21.10 -6.94 -4.21
CA SER A 31 -20.02 -7.03 -3.23
C SER A 31 -18.85 -6.08 -3.52
N ILE A 32 -18.47 -5.93 -4.79
CA ILE A 32 -17.41 -5.00 -5.20
C ILE A 32 -17.81 -3.56 -4.91
N LYS A 33 -19.04 -3.17 -5.26
CA LYS A 33 -19.53 -1.82 -4.98
C LYS A 33 -19.54 -1.51 -3.48
N GLN A 34 -20.02 -2.44 -2.66
CA GLN A 34 -19.99 -2.29 -1.20
C GLN A 34 -18.55 -2.13 -0.66
N GLY A 35 -17.60 -2.91 -1.19
CA GLY A 35 -16.19 -2.79 -0.83
C GLY A 35 -15.58 -1.47 -1.26
N LEU A 36 -15.93 -0.95 -2.43
CA LEU A 36 -15.50 0.36 -2.90
C LEU A 36 -16.14 1.50 -2.08
N ASP A 37 -17.41 1.38 -1.69
CA ASP A 37 -18.07 2.32 -0.77
C ASP A 37 -17.30 2.39 0.56
N PHE A 38 -16.93 1.25 1.13
CA PHE A 38 -16.12 1.18 2.33
C PHE A 38 -14.73 1.84 2.14
N ILE A 39 -14.06 1.60 1.03
CA ILE A 39 -12.76 2.23 0.71
C ILE A 39 -12.92 3.74 0.60
N TYR A 40 -13.97 4.23 -0.05
CA TYR A 40 -14.27 5.64 -0.18
C TYR A 40 -14.54 6.31 1.17
N GLU A 41 -15.39 5.73 1.99
CA GLU A 41 -15.73 6.24 3.32
C GLU A 41 -14.53 6.23 4.27
N SER A 42 -13.68 5.22 4.15
CA SER A 42 -12.47 5.05 4.95
C SER A 42 -11.20 5.63 4.32
N ARG A 43 -11.30 6.39 3.22
CA ARG A 43 -10.14 6.79 2.39
C ARG A 43 -9.04 7.50 3.14
N ALA A 44 -9.36 8.31 4.14
CA ALA A 44 -8.37 8.97 4.99
C ALA A 44 -7.43 7.97 5.71
N ARG A 45 -7.94 6.77 6.02
CA ARG A 45 -7.16 5.67 6.60
C ARG A 45 -6.19 5.06 5.59
N PHE A 46 -6.57 5.05 4.31
CA PHE A 46 -5.85 4.35 3.24
C PHE A 46 -4.97 5.25 2.38
N VAL A 47 -4.71 6.48 2.80
CA VAL A 47 -3.80 7.40 2.07
C VAL A 47 -2.44 6.73 1.83
N GLY A 48 -2.02 6.65 0.57
CA GLY A 48 -0.75 6.05 0.17
C GLY A 48 -0.63 4.54 0.37
N HIS A 49 -1.75 3.85 0.63
CA HIS A 49 -1.76 2.41 0.84
C HIS A 49 -1.75 1.62 -0.47
N THR A 50 -1.19 0.43 -0.39
CA THR A 50 -1.25 -0.55 -1.48
C THR A 50 -2.14 -1.71 -1.09
N PHE A 51 -3.15 -1.95 -1.90
CA PHE A 51 -4.05 -3.09 -1.82
C PHE A 51 -3.48 -4.24 -2.64
N TYR A 52 -3.28 -5.38 -2.03
CA TYR A 52 -2.75 -6.58 -2.66
C TYR A 52 -3.84 -7.64 -2.84
N ALA A 53 -3.88 -8.24 -4.03
CA ALA A 53 -4.59 -9.48 -4.27
C ALA A 53 -3.60 -10.52 -4.81
N HIS A 54 -3.74 -11.77 -4.39
CA HIS A 54 -2.84 -12.84 -4.83
C HIS A 54 -3.34 -13.45 -6.13
N ASN A 55 -2.58 -13.31 -7.22
CA ASN A 55 -3.01 -13.60 -8.60
C ASN A 55 -4.20 -12.72 -9.07
N GLY A 56 -4.37 -11.58 -8.40
CA GLY A 56 -5.51 -10.68 -8.63
C GLY A 56 -5.48 -9.98 -9.99
N GLY A 57 -4.30 -9.81 -10.57
CA GLY A 57 -4.15 -9.20 -11.89
C GLY A 57 -4.82 -9.98 -13.03
N SER A 58 -5.02 -11.27 -12.85
CA SER A 58 -5.69 -12.12 -13.83
C SER A 58 -7.21 -12.12 -13.71
N TYR A 59 -7.75 -11.79 -12.54
CA TYR A 59 -9.16 -12.02 -12.23
C TYR A 59 -9.79 -10.90 -11.41
N ASP A 60 -9.33 -10.66 -10.18
CA ASP A 60 -9.96 -9.71 -9.25
C ASP A 60 -9.96 -8.28 -9.78
N ALA A 61 -8.88 -7.86 -10.44
CA ALA A 61 -8.80 -6.53 -11.04
C ALA A 61 -9.89 -6.28 -12.09
N MET A 62 -10.26 -7.31 -12.86
CA MET A 62 -11.33 -7.19 -13.85
C MET A 62 -12.68 -6.87 -13.21
N PHE A 63 -12.98 -7.49 -12.06
CA PHE A 63 -14.21 -7.18 -11.31
C PHE A 63 -14.19 -5.77 -10.75
N LEU A 64 -13.06 -5.33 -10.17
CA LEU A 64 -12.91 -3.95 -9.69
C LEU A 64 -13.19 -2.94 -10.79
N PHE A 65 -12.61 -3.14 -11.98
CA PHE A 65 -12.85 -2.24 -13.11
C PHE A 65 -14.30 -2.28 -13.58
N LYS A 66 -14.82 -3.49 -13.81
CA LYS A 66 -16.12 -3.68 -14.45
C LYS A 66 -17.31 -3.37 -13.53
N GLU A 67 -17.21 -3.76 -12.26
CA GLU A 67 -18.33 -3.68 -11.32
C GLU A 67 -18.26 -2.43 -10.42
N GLY A 68 -17.28 -1.53 -10.65
CA GLY A 68 -17.16 -0.36 -9.81
C GLY A 68 -16.29 0.77 -10.34
N LEU A 69 -14.99 0.61 -10.50
CA LEU A 69 -14.07 1.73 -10.70
C LEU A 69 -14.30 2.56 -11.97
N LEU A 70 -14.83 1.96 -13.04
CA LEU A 70 -15.07 2.66 -14.31
C LEU A 70 -16.43 3.38 -14.38
N GLU A 71 -17.34 3.08 -13.47
CA GLU A 71 -18.70 3.60 -13.47
C GLU A 71 -18.99 4.54 -12.28
N ASP A 72 -17.99 4.78 -11.43
CA ASP A 72 -18.15 5.54 -10.18
C ASP A 72 -17.22 6.75 -10.16
N ASP A 73 -17.79 7.94 -10.36
CA ASP A 73 -17.07 9.23 -10.41
C ASP A 73 -16.26 9.57 -9.14
N ARG A 74 -16.43 8.82 -8.05
CA ARG A 74 -15.63 8.96 -6.83
C ARG A 74 -14.21 8.39 -6.98
N PHE A 75 -13.99 7.61 -8.05
CA PHE A 75 -12.71 6.96 -8.33
C PHE A 75 -12.19 7.40 -9.69
N ASP A 76 -10.96 7.83 -9.74
CA ASP A 76 -10.28 8.18 -10.98
C ASP A 76 -9.01 7.33 -11.16
N ILE A 77 -8.70 6.97 -12.40
CA ILE A 77 -7.52 6.19 -12.76
C ILE A 77 -6.61 7.09 -13.58
N PRO A 78 -5.68 7.82 -12.93
CA PRO A 78 -4.92 8.91 -13.55
C PRO A 78 -3.90 8.43 -14.59
N GLU A 79 -3.51 7.16 -14.52
CA GLU A 79 -2.50 6.56 -15.39
C GLU A 79 -2.99 5.20 -15.90
N PRO A 80 -2.66 4.80 -17.13
CA PRO A 80 -2.99 3.47 -17.62
C PRO A 80 -2.48 2.39 -16.67
N PRO A 81 -3.28 1.35 -16.39
CA PRO A 81 -2.83 0.22 -15.62
C PRO A 81 -1.61 -0.45 -16.26
N VAL A 82 -0.60 -0.76 -15.45
CA VAL A 82 0.55 -1.53 -15.93
C VAL A 82 0.15 -2.99 -16.03
N ASP A 83 0.24 -3.56 -17.22
CA ASP A 83 -0.05 -4.96 -17.48
C ASP A 83 1.14 -5.71 -18.11
N GLN A 84 1.12 -7.03 -17.99
CA GLN A 84 2.01 -7.92 -18.70
C GLN A 84 1.20 -9.16 -19.14
N ASP A 85 1.23 -9.46 -20.44
CA ASP A 85 0.50 -10.59 -21.03
C ASP A 85 -1.01 -10.58 -20.73
N GLY A 86 -1.60 -9.36 -20.70
CA GLY A 86 -3.02 -9.16 -20.39
C GLY A 86 -3.40 -9.34 -18.92
N LYS A 87 -2.43 -9.35 -18.01
CA LYS A 87 -2.64 -9.43 -16.55
C LYS A 87 -2.17 -8.14 -15.91
N TYR A 88 -3.03 -7.51 -15.12
CA TYR A 88 -2.67 -6.30 -14.40
C TYR A 88 -1.62 -6.58 -13.34
N ILE A 89 -0.54 -5.81 -13.34
CA ILE A 89 0.52 -5.88 -12.34
C ILE A 89 0.22 -4.89 -11.23
N HIS A 90 -0.06 -3.63 -11.59
CA HIS A 90 -0.49 -2.59 -10.67
C HIS A 90 -1.20 -1.47 -11.39
N PHE A 91 -2.04 -0.75 -10.66
CA PHE A 91 -2.66 0.49 -11.09
C PHE A 91 -2.93 1.39 -9.88
N LYS A 92 -2.92 2.70 -10.14
CA LYS A 92 -3.26 3.71 -9.13
C LYS A 92 -4.70 4.14 -9.28
N VAL A 93 -5.32 4.46 -8.17
CA VAL A 93 -6.67 5.01 -8.10
C VAL A 93 -6.67 6.23 -7.19
N VAL A 94 -7.24 7.32 -7.68
CA VAL A 94 -7.51 8.51 -6.87
C VAL A 94 -8.93 8.40 -6.34
N VAL A 95 -9.07 8.37 -5.04
CA VAL A 95 -10.33 8.20 -4.33
C VAL A 95 -10.78 9.54 -3.78
N GLY A 96 -11.97 10.00 -4.14
CA GLY A 96 -12.54 11.27 -3.68
C GLY A 96 -11.73 12.50 -4.09
N GLY A 97 -10.90 12.40 -5.12
CA GLY A 97 -10.11 13.49 -5.67
C GLY A 97 -8.81 13.84 -4.92
N ASP A 98 -8.56 13.27 -3.76
CA ASP A 98 -7.42 13.63 -2.89
C ASP A 98 -6.60 12.44 -2.37
N THR A 99 -7.18 11.27 -2.31
CA THR A 99 -6.53 10.09 -1.73
C THR A 99 -6.05 9.14 -2.82
N VAL A 100 -4.73 8.93 -2.90
CA VAL A 100 -4.14 7.98 -3.85
C VAL A 100 -3.92 6.64 -3.16
N ILE A 101 -4.48 5.58 -3.74
CA ILE A 101 -4.23 4.19 -3.38
C ILE A 101 -3.67 3.43 -4.58
N THR A 102 -2.96 2.34 -4.33
CA THR A 102 -2.40 1.49 -5.39
C THR A 102 -2.95 0.07 -5.24
N PHE A 103 -3.41 -0.52 -6.32
CA PHE A 103 -3.73 -1.95 -6.38
C PHE A 103 -2.58 -2.71 -7.02
N ARG A 104 -2.20 -3.86 -6.46
CA ARG A 104 -1.09 -4.70 -6.95
C ARG A 104 -1.40 -6.18 -6.88
N ASP A 105 -0.82 -6.92 -7.84
CA ASP A 105 -0.79 -8.38 -7.77
C ASP A 105 0.42 -8.85 -6.94
N SER A 106 0.14 -9.52 -5.82
CA SER A 106 1.18 -10.05 -4.93
C SER A 106 1.89 -11.29 -5.47
N LEU A 107 1.34 -12.00 -6.45
CA LEU A 107 2.00 -13.15 -7.06
C LEU A 107 3.35 -12.76 -7.70
N ARG A 108 3.52 -11.50 -8.08
CA ARG A 108 4.80 -10.98 -8.60
C ARG A 108 5.86 -10.76 -7.53
N LEU A 109 5.45 -10.57 -6.28
CA LEU A 109 6.35 -10.45 -5.12
C LEU A 109 6.60 -11.82 -4.50
N LEU A 110 5.56 -12.64 -4.42
CA LEU A 110 5.53 -13.96 -3.80
C LEU A 110 5.07 -14.97 -4.85
N PRO A 111 5.96 -15.49 -5.72
CA PRO A 111 5.59 -16.28 -6.90
C PRO A 111 5.26 -17.75 -6.55
N GLN A 112 4.41 -17.95 -5.55
CA GLN A 112 3.94 -19.26 -5.09
C GLN A 112 2.45 -19.18 -4.76
N GLY A 113 1.75 -20.31 -4.71
CA GLY A 113 0.35 -20.34 -4.28
C GLY A 113 0.19 -19.95 -2.80
N LEU A 114 -0.89 -19.25 -2.45
CA LEU A 114 -1.13 -18.73 -1.10
C LEU A 114 -1.06 -19.81 -0.01
N GLU A 115 -1.60 -21.01 -0.27
CA GLU A 115 -1.51 -22.12 0.68
C GLU A 115 -0.07 -22.48 1.04
N LYS A 116 0.81 -22.52 0.02
CA LYS A 116 2.23 -22.82 0.25
C LYS A 116 2.92 -21.70 1.01
N LEU A 117 2.62 -20.43 0.69
CA LEU A 117 3.14 -19.27 1.41
C LEU A 117 2.71 -19.28 2.88
N CYS A 118 1.44 -19.55 3.16
CA CYS A 118 0.92 -19.64 4.54
C CYS A 118 1.62 -20.72 5.35
N LYS A 119 1.99 -21.86 4.71
CA LYS A 119 2.75 -22.94 5.35
C LYS A 119 4.22 -22.56 5.57
N GLU A 120 4.85 -21.92 4.58
CA GLU A 120 6.27 -21.54 4.59
C GLU A 120 6.55 -20.45 5.64
N PHE A 121 5.69 -19.44 5.72
CA PHE A 121 5.81 -18.37 6.72
C PHE A 121 5.19 -18.71 8.08
N ASP A 122 4.57 -19.89 8.21
CA ASP A 122 3.86 -20.35 9.42
C ASP A 122 2.92 -19.29 10.03
N VAL A 123 2.12 -18.67 9.16
CA VAL A 123 1.18 -17.63 9.56
C VAL A 123 -0.01 -18.20 10.35
N GLU A 124 -0.69 -17.35 11.11
CA GLU A 124 -1.85 -17.74 11.92
C GLU A 124 -3.04 -18.14 11.03
N HIS A 125 -3.39 -17.30 10.05
CA HIS A 125 -4.50 -17.54 9.15
C HIS A 125 -4.05 -18.35 7.92
N LYS A 126 -4.37 -19.64 7.91
CA LYS A 126 -3.98 -20.54 6.83
C LYS A 126 -5.11 -20.69 5.80
N LYS A 127 -4.74 -20.81 4.53
CA LYS A 127 -5.71 -21.05 3.47
C LYS A 127 -6.47 -22.36 3.71
N LEU A 128 -7.79 -22.31 3.69
CA LEU A 128 -8.69 -23.42 3.95
C LEU A 128 -9.06 -24.15 2.63
N THR A 129 -8.15 -24.97 2.10
CA THR A 129 -8.32 -25.61 0.79
C THR A 129 -9.30 -26.80 0.78
N GLU A 130 -9.54 -27.42 1.95
CA GLU A 130 -10.37 -28.64 2.03
C GLU A 130 -11.82 -28.36 2.48
N THR A 131 -12.13 -27.13 2.88
CA THR A 131 -13.44 -26.80 3.48
C THR A 131 -14.48 -26.35 2.47
N VAL A 132 -14.07 -25.93 1.28
CA VAL A 132 -14.98 -25.40 0.26
C VAL A 132 -14.63 -25.97 -1.11
N CYS A 133 -15.55 -26.75 -1.68
CA CYS A 133 -15.51 -27.14 -3.07
C CYS A 133 -16.16 -26.04 -3.91
N HIS A 134 -15.36 -25.26 -4.64
CA HIS A 134 -15.88 -24.14 -5.44
C HIS A 134 -16.81 -24.59 -6.57
N ASP A 135 -16.69 -25.85 -7.04
CA ASP A 135 -17.56 -26.40 -8.09
C ASP A 135 -19.00 -26.64 -7.60
N ASP A 136 -19.20 -26.75 -6.28
CA ASP A 136 -20.52 -26.93 -5.67
C ASP A 136 -21.26 -25.60 -5.45
N ILE A 137 -20.57 -24.47 -5.58
CA ILE A 137 -21.12 -23.15 -5.35
C ILE A 137 -21.71 -22.60 -6.65
N THR A 138 -22.98 -22.25 -6.59
CA THR A 138 -23.73 -21.69 -7.73
C THR A 138 -24.35 -20.34 -7.38
N VAL A 139 -24.91 -19.66 -8.40
CA VAL A 139 -25.64 -18.38 -8.19
C VAL A 139 -26.88 -18.54 -7.33
N GLU A 140 -27.42 -19.76 -7.26
CA GLU A 140 -28.64 -20.09 -6.52
C GLU A 140 -28.38 -20.46 -5.06
N ASN A 141 -27.13 -20.85 -4.72
CA ASN A 141 -26.84 -21.42 -3.40
C ASN A 141 -25.63 -20.81 -2.67
N TRP A 142 -24.95 -19.81 -3.23
CA TRP A 142 -23.71 -19.23 -2.67
C TRP A 142 -23.86 -18.74 -1.22
N ASP A 143 -25.04 -18.27 -0.82
CA ASP A 143 -25.36 -17.77 0.51
C ASP A 143 -25.71 -18.87 1.52
N THR A 144 -25.75 -20.13 1.08
CA THR A 144 -26.03 -21.28 1.94
C THR A 144 -24.78 -21.94 2.54
N PHE A 145 -23.58 -21.44 2.20
CA PHE A 145 -22.29 -21.97 2.65
C PHE A 145 -21.67 -21.07 3.73
N PRO A 146 -21.96 -21.26 5.02
CA PRO A 146 -21.44 -20.40 6.10
C PRO A 146 -19.90 -20.42 6.20
N GLN A 147 -19.27 -21.51 5.80
CA GLN A 147 -17.80 -21.65 5.78
C GLN A 147 -17.11 -20.69 4.80
N LEU A 148 -17.84 -20.10 3.85
CA LEU A 148 -17.28 -19.10 2.94
C LEU A 148 -16.79 -17.84 3.64
N HIS A 149 -17.41 -17.47 4.76
CA HIS A 149 -16.98 -16.32 5.56
C HIS A 149 -15.59 -16.55 6.14
N GLU A 150 -15.39 -17.69 6.79
CA GLU A 150 -14.09 -18.07 7.36
C GLU A 150 -13.04 -18.26 6.25
N TYR A 151 -13.44 -18.87 5.12
CA TYR A 151 -12.56 -19.04 3.96
C TYR A 151 -12.05 -17.68 3.44
N LEU A 152 -12.94 -16.73 3.21
CA LEU A 152 -12.58 -15.40 2.70
C LEU A 152 -11.70 -14.63 3.71
N GLU A 153 -12.02 -14.69 4.98
CA GLU A 153 -11.23 -14.06 6.04
C GLU A 153 -9.82 -14.62 6.11
N ASN A 154 -9.67 -15.95 6.09
CA ASN A 154 -8.36 -16.60 6.09
C ASN A 154 -7.54 -16.29 4.85
N ASP A 155 -8.16 -16.21 3.67
CA ASP A 155 -7.46 -15.83 2.44
C ASP A 155 -6.94 -14.39 2.53
N CYS A 156 -7.72 -13.44 3.05
CA CYS A 156 -7.32 -12.05 3.18
C CYS A 156 -6.25 -11.85 4.26
N LYS A 157 -6.49 -12.37 5.47
CA LYS A 157 -5.56 -12.23 6.59
C LYS A 157 -4.28 -13.01 6.37
N GLY A 158 -4.37 -14.24 5.86
CA GLY A 158 -3.20 -15.06 5.54
C GLY A 158 -2.30 -14.41 4.50
N LEU A 159 -2.87 -13.80 3.46
CA LEU A 159 -2.09 -13.04 2.49
C LEU A 159 -1.41 -11.84 3.15
N PHE A 160 -2.13 -11.08 3.97
CA PHE A 160 -1.57 -9.94 4.70
C PHE A 160 -0.39 -10.36 5.58
N GLU A 161 -0.54 -11.44 6.36
CA GLU A 161 0.51 -11.98 7.21
C GLU A 161 1.74 -12.47 6.42
N CYS A 162 1.52 -13.18 5.31
CA CYS A 162 2.61 -13.60 4.40
C CYS A 162 3.40 -12.42 3.87
N LEU A 163 2.74 -11.36 3.45
CA LEU A 163 3.37 -10.14 2.98
C LEU A 163 4.17 -9.44 4.09
N VAL A 164 3.63 -9.40 5.32
CA VAL A 164 4.35 -8.87 6.50
C VAL A 164 5.59 -9.70 6.81
N CYS A 165 5.49 -11.03 6.81
CA CYS A 165 6.63 -11.91 7.07
C CYS A 165 7.71 -11.77 6.01
N SER A 166 7.34 -11.82 4.72
CA SER A 166 8.27 -11.61 3.61
C SER A 166 9.01 -10.27 3.71
N SER A 167 8.29 -9.20 4.02
CA SER A 167 8.93 -7.89 4.16
C SER A 167 9.89 -7.82 5.36
N LYS A 168 9.60 -8.52 6.45
CA LYS A 168 10.53 -8.66 7.60
C LYS A 168 11.77 -9.47 7.23
N GLU A 169 11.64 -10.54 6.46
CA GLU A 169 12.78 -11.34 6.01
C GLU A 169 13.72 -10.54 5.11
N VAL A 170 13.16 -9.81 4.13
CA VAL A 170 13.94 -8.89 3.29
C VAL A 170 14.65 -7.84 4.15
N PHE A 171 13.98 -7.31 5.15
CA PHE A 171 14.58 -6.37 6.09
C PHE A 171 15.72 -7.00 6.92
N ASN A 172 15.51 -8.19 7.48
CA ASN A 172 16.49 -8.86 8.32
C ASN A 172 17.71 -9.36 7.54
N SER A 173 17.54 -9.70 6.25
CA SER A 173 18.62 -10.17 5.37
C SER A 173 19.46 -9.03 4.78
N ALA A 174 18.90 -7.80 4.76
CA ALA A 174 19.63 -6.66 4.24
C ALA A 174 20.70 -6.17 5.22
N SER A 175 21.88 -5.81 4.72
CA SER A 175 22.96 -5.25 5.53
C SER A 175 22.56 -3.88 6.11
N GLU A 176 23.13 -3.51 7.26
CA GLU A 176 22.91 -2.17 7.84
C GLU A 176 23.25 -1.03 6.85
N ASP A 177 24.14 -1.31 5.90
CA ASP A 177 24.53 -0.34 4.86
C ASP A 177 23.49 -0.15 3.77
N GLU A 178 22.67 -1.17 3.47
CA GLU A 178 21.55 -1.07 2.51
C GLU A 178 20.39 -0.27 3.05
N PHE A 179 20.25 -0.19 4.37
CA PHE A 179 19.25 0.61 5.07
C PHE A 179 19.77 1.99 5.52
N LYS A 180 20.88 2.46 4.93
CA LYS A 180 21.33 3.83 5.18
C LYS A 180 20.19 4.79 4.94
N GLY A 181 19.70 5.31 6.06
CA GLY A 181 18.79 6.40 6.18
C GLY A 181 17.44 6.22 5.50
N SER A 182 16.55 5.78 6.25
CA SER A 182 15.18 5.68 5.78
C SER A 182 14.41 6.92 6.22
N GLU A 183 14.27 7.90 5.34
CA GLU A 183 13.26 8.96 5.49
C GLU A 183 11.91 8.37 5.94
N ALA A 184 11.55 7.21 5.34
CA ALA A 184 10.33 6.50 5.68
C ALA A 184 10.29 5.99 7.12
N TYR A 185 11.42 5.52 7.67
CA TYR A 185 11.48 5.09 9.07
C TYR A 185 11.44 6.27 10.03
N VAL A 186 12.15 7.33 9.72
CA VAL A 186 12.05 8.58 10.49
C VAL A 186 10.62 9.08 10.54
N ARG A 187 9.92 9.10 9.41
CA ARG A 187 8.50 9.45 9.34
C ARG A 187 7.65 8.57 10.26
N GLN A 188 7.85 7.27 10.23
CA GLN A 188 7.13 6.33 11.07
C GLN A 188 7.37 6.59 12.56
N LEU A 189 8.60 6.93 12.95
CA LEU A 189 8.93 7.28 14.33
C LEU A 189 8.21 8.55 14.78
N PHE A 190 8.19 9.60 13.94
CA PHE A 190 7.43 10.83 14.24
C PHE A 190 5.93 10.57 14.33
N GLU A 191 5.37 9.81 13.41
CA GLU A 191 3.96 9.43 13.43
C GLU A 191 3.59 8.59 14.67
N CYS A 192 4.49 7.71 15.10
CA CYS A 192 4.32 6.93 16.32
C CYS A 192 4.38 7.84 17.57
N ALA A 193 5.35 8.76 17.62
CA ALA A 193 5.52 9.67 18.76
C ALA A 193 4.30 10.58 19.00
N PHE A 194 3.72 11.08 17.93
CA PHE A 194 2.68 12.10 18.02
C PHE A 194 1.27 11.62 17.69
N GLY A 195 1.11 10.39 17.19
CA GLY A 195 -0.18 9.84 16.77
C GLY A 195 -0.85 10.62 15.62
N ARG A 196 -0.06 11.31 14.81
CA ARG A 196 -0.49 12.15 13.70
C ARG A 196 0.32 11.85 12.45
N PRO A 197 -0.26 11.98 11.25
CA PRO A 197 0.46 11.80 10.00
C PRO A 197 1.47 12.93 9.77
N PHE A 198 2.64 12.56 9.25
CA PHE A 198 3.65 13.48 8.75
C PHE A 198 3.80 13.29 7.24
N ILE A 199 3.25 14.21 6.45
CA ILE A 199 3.20 14.09 5.00
C ILE A 199 4.40 14.78 4.34
N LYS A 200 4.91 14.19 3.25
CA LYS A 200 5.88 14.85 2.37
C LYS A 200 5.16 15.90 1.55
N VAL A 201 5.58 17.17 1.65
CA VAL A 201 4.80 18.28 1.08
C VAL A 201 5.69 19.47 0.74
N ARG A 202 5.22 20.29 -0.21
CA ARG A 202 5.78 21.62 -0.55
C ARG A 202 4.80 22.71 -0.12
N PRO A 203 4.81 23.11 1.13
CA PRO A 203 3.88 24.13 1.60
C PRO A 203 4.22 25.50 1.00
N LYS A 204 3.19 26.33 0.79
CA LYS A 204 3.36 27.63 0.11
C LYS A 204 4.38 28.54 0.80
N PHE A 205 4.47 28.51 2.13
CA PHE A 205 5.40 29.32 2.89
C PHE A 205 6.88 28.96 2.68
N LEU A 206 7.17 27.76 2.14
CA LEU A 206 8.54 27.35 1.81
C LEU A 206 8.98 27.71 0.38
N GLU A 207 8.18 28.50 -0.35
CA GLU A 207 8.57 29.04 -1.67
C GLU A 207 9.05 27.97 -2.64
N GLY A 208 8.40 26.79 -2.65
CA GLY A 208 8.70 25.68 -3.54
C GLY A 208 9.66 24.63 -2.97
N LEU A 209 10.26 24.87 -1.78
CA LEU A 209 11.04 23.85 -1.09
C LEU A 209 10.12 22.78 -0.48
N GLU A 210 10.66 21.56 -0.35
CA GLU A 210 9.94 20.38 0.13
C GLU A 210 10.34 20.02 1.56
N LEU A 211 9.38 19.56 2.37
CA LEU A 211 9.62 18.91 3.66
C LEU A 211 9.44 17.41 3.52
N ASP A 212 10.35 16.63 4.10
CA ASP A 212 10.25 15.17 4.11
C ASP A 212 9.07 14.69 4.96
N GLY A 213 8.74 15.41 6.02
CA GLY A 213 7.51 15.20 6.78
C GLY A 213 7.03 16.47 7.46
N TYR A 214 5.75 16.77 7.33
CA TYR A 214 5.09 17.92 7.92
C TYR A 214 3.74 17.56 8.51
N CYS A 215 3.50 17.98 9.73
CA CYS A 215 2.22 17.93 10.41
C CYS A 215 1.76 19.36 10.73
N GLU A 216 0.78 19.85 9.97
CA GLU A 216 0.27 21.23 10.10
C GLU A 216 -0.41 21.44 11.46
N GLU A 217 -1.17 20.46 11.94
CA GLU A 217 -1.87 20.51 13.22
C GLU A 217 -0.91 20.75 14.39
N LEU A 218 0.25 20.08 14.36
CA LEU A 218 1.25 20.18 15.42
C LEU A 218 2.27 21.31 15.18
N LYS A 219 2.27 21.91 13.99
CA LYS A 219 3.33 22.85 13.54
C LYS A 219 4.72 22.25 13.68
N MET A 220 4.86 21.00 13.27
CA MET A 220 6.11 20.25 13.35
C MET A 220 6.47 19.67 11.99
N ALA A 221 7.77 19.66 11.71
CA ALA A 221 8.32 19.06 10.51
C ALA A 221 9.61 18.30 10.83
N PHE A 222 9.98 17.36 9.95
CA PHE A 222 11.30 16.75 9.97
C PHE A 222 11.92 16.71 8.56
N GLU A 223 13.24 16.72 8.52
CA GLU A 223 14.08 16.46 7.37
C GLU A 223 15.01 15.29 7.67
N TYR A 224 15.18 14.40 6.71
CA TYR A 224 16.23 13.39 6.72
C TYR A 224 17.37 13.83 5.83
N ASP A 225 18.43 14.34 6.42
CA ASP A 225 19.56 14.92 5.70
C ASP A 225 20.51 13.82 5.22
N GLY A 226 20.46 13.50 3.94
CA GLY A 226 21.34 12.54 3.29
C GLY A 226 22.81 13.02 3.22
N GLU A 227 23.71 12.14 2.84
CA GLU A 227 25.16 12.44 2.73
C GLU A 227 25.46 13.65 1.82
N GLN A 228 24.62 13.86 0.81
CA GLN A 228 24.74 14.97 -0.13
C GLN A 228 24.66 16.36 0.49
N HIS A 229 24.05 16.50 1.68
CA HIS A 229 23.96 17.79 2.40
C HIS A 229 25.26 18.17 3.10
N PHE A 230 26.18 17.21 3.33
CA PHE A 230 27.36 17.39 4.16
C PHE A 230 28.69 17.18 3.42
N LYS A 231 28.68 16.45 2.31
CA LYS A 231 29.92 16.08 1.60
C LYS A 231 29.94 16.61 0.17
N PHE A 232 31.10 17.15 -0.23
CA PHE A 232 31.41 17.55 -1.61
C PHE A 232 32.84 17.11 -1.97
N PRO A 233 33.13 16.62 -3.20
CA PRO A 233 32.17 16.25 -4.23
C PRO A 233 31.41 14.94 -3.86
N ASN A 234 30.20 14.81 -4.38
CA ASN A 234 29.40 13.61 -4.22
C ASN A 234 28.72 13.20 -5.53
N TRP A 235 28.02 12.06 -5.55
CA TRP A 235 27.36 11.56 -6.75
C TRP A 235 26.30 12.53 -7.31
N PHE A 236 25.59 13.25 -6.45
CA PHE A 236 24.49 14.14 -6.82
C PHE A 236 24.97 15.53 -7.24
N HIS A 237 26.04 16.03 -6.62
CA HIS A 237 26.58 17.37 -6.89
C HIS A 237 28.02 17.29 -7.40
N LYS A 238 28.16 17.54 -8.71
CA LYS A 238 29.46 17.56 -9.39
C LYS A 238 30.08 18.96 -9.44
N SER A 239 29.31 20.02 -9.13
CA SER A 239 29.80 21.39 -9.08
C SER A 239 29.69 21.99 -7.68
N GLN A 240 30.63 22.84 -7.33
CA GLN A 240 30.66 23.58 -6.07
C GLN A 240 29.41 24.46 -5.90
N GLU A 241 28.98 25.12 -6.98
CA GLU A 241 27.81 26.00 -6.99
C GLU A 241 26.52 25.24 -6.65
N ALA A 242 26.36 24.00 -7.15
CA ALA A 242 25.20 23.18 -6.86
C ALA A 242 25.17 22.76 -5.37
N PHE A 243 26.33 22.51 -4.78
CA PHE A 243 26.45 22.20 -3.35
C PHE A 243 26.15 23.42 -2.47
N GLU A 244 26.70 24.59 -2.82
CA GLU A 244 26.43 25.85 -2.12
C GLU A 244 24.95 26.23 -2.22
N LYS A 245 24.32 26.02 -3.36
CA LYS A 245 22.87 26.21 -3.52
C LYS A 245 22.08 25.29 -2.59
N LEU A 246 22.43 24.01 -2.48
CA LEU A 246 21.75 23.08 -1.57
C LEU A 246 21.84 23.56 -0.11
N GLN A 247 23.04 23.98 0.31
CA GLN A 247 23.24 24.52 1.65
C GLN A 247 22.43 25.81 1.91
N ALA A 248 22.34 26.68 0.90
CA ALA A 248 21.52 27.88 0.96
C ALA A 248 20.01 27.55 1.06
N ASP A 249 19.54 26.56 0.30
CA ASP A 249 18.17 26.06 0.33
C ASP A 249 17.84 25.45 1.70
N ASP A 250 18.77 24.69 2.31
CA ASP A 250 18.62 24.13 3.66
C ASP A 250 18.55 25.22 4.74
N ALA A 251 19.42 26.22 4.67
CA ALA A 251 19.39 27.36 5.58
C ALA A 251 18.09 28.18 5.44
N LYS A 252 17.65 28.40 4.20
CA LYS A 252 16.39 29.07 3.89
C LYS A 252 15.19 28.31 4.43
N LYS A 253 15.17 26.99 4.25
CA LYS A 253 14.11 26.11 4.76
C LYS A 253 13.99 26.23 6.29
N THR A 254 15.11 26.19 7.00
CA THR A 254 15.16 26.33 8.45
C THR A 254 14.61 27.68 8.89
N LEU A 255 15.05 28.77 8.27
CA LEU A 255 14.60 30.12 8.57
C LEU A 255 13.08 30.31 8.33
N LEU A 256 12.58 29.82 7.20
CA LEU A 256 11.16 29.92 6.86
C LEU A 256 10.29 29.11 7.82
N CYS A 257 10.72 27.92 8.23
CA CYS A 257 10.02 27.14 9.25
C CYS A 257 9.96 27.91 10.58
N GLU A 258 11.06 28.50 11.03
CA GLU A 258 11.12 29.30 12.25
C GLU A 258 10.19 30.53 12.19
N GLN A 259 10.22 31.26 11.08
CA GLN A 259 9.34 32.44 10.87
C GLN A 259 7.85 32.10 10.92
N HIS A 260 7.48 30.87 10.52
CA HIS A 260 6.10 30.41 10.56
C HIS A 260 5.74 29.62 11.84
N GLY A 261 6.64 29.63 12.83
CA GLY A 261 6.45 28.92 14.10
C GLY A 261 6.40 27.41 13.97
N ILE A 262 7.08 26.84 12.95
CA ILE A 262 7.16 25.41 12.71
C ILE A 262 8.46 24.89 13.30
N LYS A 263 8.35 23.90 14.19
CA LYS A 263 9.51 23.23 14.77
C LYS A 263 10.05 22.21 13.79
N LEU A 264 11.21 22.49 13.20
CA LEU A 264 11.89 21.61 12.24
C LEU A 264 12.93 20.75 12.97
N TYR A 265 12.81 19.45 12.82
CA TYR A 265 13.77 18.46 13.32
C TYR A 265 14.62 17.95 12.16
N ARG A 266 15.94 17.90 12.34
CA ARG A 266 16.86 17.37 11.34
C ARG A 266 17.48 16.06 11.82
N VAL A 267 17.39 15.04 11.00
CA VAL A 267 17.92 13.69 11.26
C VAL A 267 19.03 13.42 10.26
N PRO A 268 20.30 13.46 10.65
CA PRO A 268 21.41 13.30 9.72
C PRO A 268 21.65 11.83 9.36
N TYR A 269 22.11 11.58 8.13
CA TYR A 269 22.34 10.25 7.55
C TYR A 269 23.30 9.34 8.33
N TRP A 270 24.20 9.92 9.13
CA TRP A 270 25.15 9.12 9.93
C TRP A 270 24.54 8.51 11.20
N VAL A 271 23.32 8.88 11.57
CA VAL A 271 22.61 8.18 12.63
C VAL A 271 22.27 6.78 12.12
N LYS A 272 22.88 5.78 12.77
CA LYS A 272 22.67 4.40 12.39
C LYS A 272 21.18 4.03 12.50
N PHE A 273 20.71 3.21 11.60
CA PHE A 273 19.32 2.81 11.52
C PHE A 273 18.74 2.33 12.87
N LYS A 274 19.47 1.48 13.59
CA LYS A 274 19.06 0.98 14.92
C LYS A 274 19.05 2.05 16.01
N ALA A 275 19.78 3.15 15.84
CA ALA A 275 19.81 4.26 16.76
C ALA A 275 18.75 5.34 16.47
N LEU A 276 18.05 5.24 15.32
CA LEU A 276 17.01 6.24 14.96
C LEU A 276 15.90 6.36 16.00
N PRO A 277 15.36 5.28 16.61
CA PRO A 277 14.32 5.42 17.64
C PRO A 277 14.80 6.22 18.86
N GLU A 278 16.02 5.96 19.34
CA GLU A 278 16.62 6.69 20.46
C GLU A 278 16.87 8.16 20.07
N PHE A 279 17.49 8.37 18.92
CA PHE A 279 17.76 9.73 18.41
C PHE A 279 16.48 10.57 18.28
N VAL A 280 15.41 10.00 17.70
CA VAL A 280 14.12 10.70 17.58
C VAL A 280 13.51 10.92 18.96
N SER A 281 13.54 9.91 19.85
CA SER A 281 13.04 10.03 21.22
C SER A 281 13.68 11.20 21.96
N ASP A 282 15.00 11.31 21.88
CA ASP A 282 15.76 12.40 22.50
C ASP A 282 15.41 13.75 21.89
N ALA A 283 15.30 13.82 20.55
CA ALA A 283 15.00 15.06 19.85
C ALA A 283 13.59 15.61 20.17
N VAL A 284 12.60 14.72 20.30
CA VAL A 284 11.21 15.12 20.55
C VAL A 284 10.82 15.12 22.02
N GLY A 285 11.63 14.52 22.92
CA GLY A 285 11.34 14.39 24.35
C GLY A 285 10.24 13.40 24.68
N ILE A 286 9.94 12.46 23.78
CA ILE A 286 8.90 11.43 23.91
C ILE A 286 9.55 10.08 23.63
N SER A 287 9.37 9.09 24.53
CA SER A 287 9.87 7.73 24.27
C SER A 287 9.17 7.13 23.05
N VAL A 288 9.92 6.88 22.01
CA VAL A 288 9.43 6.27 20.76
C VAL A 288 9.98 4.87 20.64
N SER A 289 9.08 3.89 20.63
CA SER A 289 9.42 2.51 20.33
C SER A 289 8.48 2.04 19.23
N ALA A 290 8.91 2.17 18.00
CA ALA A 290 8.18 1.64 16.87
C ALA A 290 9.00 0.53 16.24
N PRO A 291 8.46 -0.68 16.07
CA PRO A 291 9.07 -1.66 15.19
C PRO A 291 9.08 -1.05 13.78
N PHE A 292 10.21 -1.19 13.10
CA PHE A 292 10.27 -0.79 11.70
C PHE A 292 9.26 -1.61 10.89
N ASP A 293 8.42 -0.91 10.13
CA ASP A 293 7.56 -1.53 9.15
C ASP A 293 8.27 -1.53 7.78
N PRO A 294 8.89 -2.65 7.37
CA PRO A 294 9.62 -2.72 6.12
C PRO A 294 8.71 -2.55 4.90
N GLY A 295 7.42 -2.82 5.04
CA GLY A 295 6.43 -2.60 4.00
C GLY A 295 6.37 -1.14 3.55
N ARG A 296 6.48 -0.20 4.48
CA ARG A 296 6.52 1.23 4.17
C ARG A 296 7.74 1.65 3.35
N LYS A 297 8.92 1.04 3.60
CA LYS A 297 10.15 1.37 2.87
C LYS A 297 10.14 0.87 1.43
N LEU A 298 9.62 -0.32 1.20
CA LEU A 298 9.53 -0.92 -0.13
C LEU A 298 8.44 -0.28 -1.00
N GLY A 299 7.79 0.80 -0.51
CA GLY A 299 6.59 1.35 -1.14
C GLY A 299 5.41 0.39 -0.99
N ILE A 300 5.56 -0.61 -0.14
CA ILE A 300 4.55 -1.57 0.23
C ILE A 300 3.93 -1.03 1.51
N ASN A 301 3.15 0.02 1.42
CA ASN A 301 2.18 0.33 2.47
C ASN A 301 1.12 -0.76 2.40
N MET A 302 1.45 -1.91 2.98
CA MET A 302 0.54 -3.02 3.11
C MET A 302 -0.49 -2.68 4.15
N THR A 303 -1.63 -2.30 3.73
CA THR A 303 -2.69 -2.07 4.69
C THR A 303 -3.92 -2.83 4.35
N ALA A 304 -4.05 -3.30 3.12
CA ALA A 304 -5.21 -4.09 2.76
C ALA A 304 -4.84 -5.12 1.70
N CYS A 305 -5.22 -6.35 1.95
CA CYS A 305 -5.36 -7.37 0.92
C CYS A 305 -6.83 -7.48 0.59
N TYR A 306 -7.16 -7.56 -0.67
CA TYR A 306 -8.50 -7.91 -1.08
C TYR A 306 -8.45 -9.24 -1.84
N THR A 307 -9.47 -10.04 -1.69
CA THR A 307 -9.74 -11.17 -2.57
C THR A 307 -11.24 -11.16 -2.87
N GLY A 308 -11.57 -11.41 -4.11
CA GLY A 308 -12.94 -11.54 -4.55
C GLY A 308 -13.24 -13.02 -4.82
N ALA A 309 -14.34 -13.52 -4.33
CA ALA A 309 -14.88 -14.80 -4.72
C ALA A 309 -15.95 -14.59 -5.79
N SER A 310 -15.85 -15.31 -6.89
CA SER A 310 -16.77 -15.19 -8.02
C SER A 310 -17.31 -16.52 -8.48
N LEU A 311 -18.52 -16.48 -9.04
CA LEU A 311 -19.21 -17.64 -9.56
C LEU A 311 -19.30 -17.57 -11.09
N ALA A 312 -19.08 -18.72 -11.74
CA ALA A 312 -19.34 -18.86 -13.16
C ALA A 312 -20.83 -18.87 -13.44
N LYS A 313 -21.34 -17.87 -14.18
CA LYS A 313 -22.67 -17.85 -14.73
C LYS A 313 -22.59 -18.12 -16.23
N LYS A 314 -23.38 -19.07 -16.74
CA LYS A 314 -23.44 -19.35 -18.19
C LYS A 314 -23.75 -18.06 -18.94
N THR A 315 -22.79 -17.46 -19.62
CA THR A 315 -22.81 -16.73 -20.89
C THR A 315 -21.73 -15.64 -21.06
N ILE A 316 -21.10 -15.66 -22.24
CA ILE A 316 -20.59 -14.54 -23.08
C ILE A 316 -19.68 -13.50 -22.38
N PHE A 317 -18.45 -13.84 -21.99
CA PHE A 317 -17.49 -12.82 -21.58
C PHE A 317 -16.15 -12.79 -22.32
N ALA A 318 -15.71 -13.91 -22.90
CA ALA A 318 -14.42 -13.96 -23.58
C ALA A 318 -14.36 -13.21 -24.92
N LYS A 319 -15.50 -12.83 -25.49
CA LYS A 319 -15.55 -12.20 -26.82
C LYS A 319 -15.49 -10.67 -26.86
N HIS A 320 -15.67 -9.96 -25.77
CA HIS A 320 -15.80 -8.50 -25.80
C HIS A 320 -14.82 -7.72 -24.94
N TYR A 321 -13.93 -8.36 -24.18
CA TYR A 321 -12.89 -7.65 -23.49
C TYR A 321 -11.74 -7.35 -24.47
N LYS A 322 -11.79 -6.18 -25.09
CA LYS A 322 -10.57 -5.54 -25.62
C LYS A 322 -9.94 -4.78 -24.46
N PRO A 323 -8.67 -5.03 -24.14
CA PRO A 323 -7.95 -4.14 -23.25
C PRO A 323 -8.13 -2.72 -23.77
N LEU A 324 -8.39 -1.78 -22.86
CA LEU A 324 -8.48 -0.38 -23.19
C LEU A 324 -7.24 0.00 -24.02
N LYS A 325 -7.42 0.24 -25.30
CA LYS A 325 -6.39 0.85 -26.14
C LYS A 325 -6.47 2.34 -25.88
N TYR A 326 -5.53 2.85 -25.13
CA TYR A 326 -5.24 4.27 -25.03
C TYR A 326 -4.48 4.75 -26.26
#